data_37f79cba756043a6c5e1be295ceab918
#
_entry.id   37f79cba756043a6c5e1be295ceab918
#
_cell.length_a   1.000
_cell.length_b   1.000
_cell.length_c   1.000
_cell.angle_alpha   90.00
_cell.angle_beta   90.00
_cell.angle_gamma   90.00
#
_symmetry.space_group_name_H-M   'P 1'
#
loop_
_entity.id
_entity.type
_entity.pdbx_description
1 polymer ?
#
loop_
_entity_poly.entity_id
_entity_poly.type
_entity_poly.pdbx_seq_one_letter_code
_entity_poly.pdbx_strand_id
1 'polypeptide(L)'
;MSIKIVKRGRPSKAELAERAKNKPKVRSDSQILSDLKERFDILSLLTKGAVHKNIRAMVVTGAPGVGKTYTVEQILEHSEVPHEIVRGSLSALHLYMLAYNYRKPGNVIVLDDADSIFNDEDALNILKALCDTSSTRKVSYMKEAPQLKEADIPQSFEFNGAMIFISNLDFQTFVDEGKNKYAQHFEALMSRSLYLDLRLHDRNELGVWVNHIASAGRIFDREDVPNHLRTPILSFLSTHRNDLRELSIRTLMKLCGLAKDNPARWESIARVLLTRT
;
A
#
# COMPACT_ATOMS: atom_id res chain seq x y z
N MET A 1 0.88 2.35 -47.42
CA MET A 1 0.02 3.30 -46.73
C MET A 1 0.89 4.24 -45.90
N SER A 2 0.98 5.52 -46.32
CA SER A 2 1.85 6.51 -45.67
C SER A 2 1.16 7.07 -44.42
N ILE A 3 1.80 6.91 -43.28
CA ILE A 3 1.32 7.47 -42.00
C ILE A 3 1.56 8.97 -42.02
N LYS A 4 0.47 9.77 -42.09
CA LYS A 4 0.53 11.23 -41.95
C LYS A 4 0.85 11.57 -40.50
N ILE A 5 2.07 12.04 -40.24
CA ILE A 5 2.45 12.64 -38.95
C ILE A 5 1.72 13.98 -38.83
N VAL A 6 0.68 14.05 -38.03
CA VAL A 6 0.00 15.31 -37.71
C VAL A 6 0.91 16.11 -36.78
N LYS A 7 1.57 17.14 -37.27
CA LYS A 7 2.28 18.13 -36.44
C LYS A 7 1.26 18.83 -35.56
N ARG A 8 1.27 18.56 -34.24
CA ARG A 8 0.48 19.33 -33.26
C ARG A 8 0.96 20.79 -33.32
N GLY A 9 0.10 21.67 -33.79
CA GLY A 9 0.35 23.12 -33.80
C GLY A 9 0.44 23.68 -32.38
N ARG A 10 1.04 24.86 -32.26
CA ARG A 10 1.09 25.59 -30.97
C ARG A 10 -0.32 25.84 -30.48
N PRO A 11 -0.64 25.49 -29.20
CA PRO A 11 -2.00 25.62 -28.67
C PRO A 11 -2.50 27.07 -28.76
N SER A 12 -3.77 27.24 -29.08
CA SER A 12 -4.40 28.55 -29.22
C SER A 12 -4.48 29.27 -27.84
N LYS A 13 -4.63 30.60 -27.84
CA LYS A 13 -4.83 31.38 -26.62
C LYS A 13 -6.04 30.90 -25.82
N ALA A 14 -7.09 30.40 -26.47
CA ALA A 14 -8.28 29.85 -25.84
C ALA A 14 -7.96 28.52 -25.13
N GLU A 15 -7.25 27.59 -25.80
CA GLU A 15 -6.80 26.32 -25.20
C GLU A 15 -5.83 26.53 -24.04
N LEU A 16 -4.96 27.55 -24.10
CA LEU A 16 -4.08 27.92 -23.00
C LEU A 16 -4.86 28.51 -21.82
N ALA A 17 -5.90 29.31 -22.08
CA ALA A 17 -6.78 29.87 -21.04
C ALA A 17 -7.65 28.78 -20.39
N GLU A 18 -8.11 27.80 -21.16
CA GLU A 18 -8.87 26.65 -20.65
C GLU A 18 -8.01 25.70 -19.84
N ARG A 19 -6.76 25.45 -20.28
CA ARG A 19 -5.76 24.71 -19.49
C ARG A 19 -5.34 25.43 -18.23
N ALA A 20 -5.33 26.77 -18.22
CA ALA A 20 -5.06 27.58 -17.04
C ALA A 20 -6.23 27.55 -16.03
N LYS A 21 -7.48 27.48 -16.51
CA LYS A 21 -8.68 27.31 -15.68
C LYS A 21 -8.78 25.91 -15.07
N ASN A 22 -8.27 24.89 -15.78
CA ASN A 22 -8.28 23.49 -15.35
C ASN A 22 -6.98 23.07 -14.63
N LYS A 23 -6.11 23.98 -14.24
CA LYS A 23 -5.02 23.65 -13.33
C LYS A 23 -5.64 23.22 -11.99
N PRO A 24 -5.30 22.04 -11.47
CA PRO A 24 -5.76 21.63 -10.16
C PRO A 24 -5.38 22.71 -9.15
N LYS A 25 -6.36 23.18 -8.38
CA LYS A 25 -6.11 24.14 -7.28
C LYS A 25 -5.02 23.55 -6.39
N VAL A 26 -3.92 24.28 -6.18
CA VAL A 26 -2.88 23.87 -5.24
C VAL A 26 -3.53 23.77 -3.87
N ARG A 27 -3.63 22.55 -3.33
CA ARG A 27 -4.18 22.31 -2.00
C ARG A 27 -3.22 22.84 -0.94
N SER A 28 -3.75 23.43 0.11
CA SER A 28 -2.92 23.84 1.27
C SER A 28 -2.45 22.59 2.05
N ASP A 29 -1.34 22.71 2.77
CA ASP A 29 -0.81 21.62 3.61
C ASP A 29 -1.83 21.15 4.64
N SER A 30 -2.68 22.03 5.16
CA SER A 30 -3.76 21.69 6.09
C SER A 30 -4.86 20.86 5.43
N GLN A 31 -5.24 21.15 4.18
CA GLN A 31 -6.20 20.35 3.42
C GLN A 31 -5.62 18.98 3.09
N ILE A 32 -4.37 18.93 2.62
CA ILE A 32 -3.67 17.68 2.35
C ILE A 32 -3.63 16.80 3.61
N LEU A 33 -3.25 17.37 4.73
CA LEU A 33 -3.17 16.64 6.00
C LEU A 33 -4.53 16.15 6.48
N SER A 34 -5.58 16.93 6.34
CA SER A 34 -6.95 16.54 6.69
C SER A 34 -7.40 15.34 5.86
N ASP A 35 -7.22 15.40 4.54
CA ASP A 35 -7.59 14.31 3.62
C ASP A 35 -6.80 13.02 3.91
N LEU A 36 -5.52 13.14 4.24
CA LEU A 36 -4.68 11.98 4.55
C LEU A 36 -5.05 11.34 5.89
N LYS A 37 -5.31 12.15 6.92
CA LYS A 37 -5.81 11.63 8.21
C LYS A 37 -7.10 10.85 8.02
N GLU A 38 -8.07 11.41 7.29
CA GLU A 38 -9.33 10.73 6.99
C GLU A 38 -9.11 9.38 6.31
N ARG A 39 -8.18 9.31 5.33
CA ARG A 39 -7.86 8.05 4.63
C ARG A 39 -7.23 7.00 5.55
N PHE A 40 -6.32 7.39 6.43
CA PHE A 40 -5.73 6.49 7.42
C PHE A 40 -6.74 6.09 8.51
N ASP A 41 -7.66 6.96 8.86
CA ASP A 41 -8.80 6.62 9.75
C ASP A 41 -9.72 5.60 9.07
N ILE A 42 -10.03 5.79 7.76
CA ILE A 42 -10.78 4.81 6.96
C ILE A 42 -10.03 3.47 6.90
N LEU A 43 -8.71 3.46 6.64
CA LEU A 43 -7.90 2.24 6.67
C LEU A 43 -8.06 1.50 8.02
N SER A 44 -7.99 2.25 9.10
CA SER A 44 -8.16 1.71 10.45
C SER A 44 -9.57 1.12 10.67
N LEU A 45 -10.60 1.82 10.21
CA LEU A 45 -11.99 1.34 10.29
C LEU A 45 -12.22 0.09 9.45
N LEU A 46 -11.69 0.04 8.23
CA LEU A 46 -11.81 -1.13 7.35
C LEU A 46 -11.08 -2.34 7.94
N THR A 47 -9.89 -2.15 8.51
CA THR A 47 -9.15 -3.24 9.18
C THR A 47 -9.92 -3.78 10.37
N LYS A 48 -10.48 -2.91 11.23
CA LYS A 48 -11.36 -3.32 12.33
C LYS A 48 -12.62 -4.03 11.80
N GLY A 49 -13.17 -3.58 10.67
CA GLY A 49 -14.30 -4.24 10.01
C GLY A 49 -13.97 -5.66 9.57
N ALA A 50 -12.75 -5.93 9.10
CA ALA A 50 -12.27 -7.28 8.76
C ALA A 50 -12.18 -8.17 10.01
N VAL A 51 -11.61 -7.66 11.10
CA VAL A 51 -11.56 -8.32 12.41
C VAL A 51 -12.97 -8.67 12.94
N HIS A 52 -13.91 -7.75 12.81
CA HIS A 52 -15.31 -7.92 13.26
C HIS A 52 -16.18 -8.71 12.27
N LYS A 53 -15.60 -9.32 11.22
CA LYS A 53 -16.31 -10.14 10.22
C LYS A 53 -17.30 -9.39 9.32
N ASN A 54 -17.27 -8.06 9.34
CA ASN A 54 -18.15 -7.21 8.53
C ASN A 54 -17.58 -6.94 7.14
N ILE A 55 -16.25 -7.03 7.00
CA ILE A 55 -15.54 -6.78 5.73
C ILE A 55 -14.81 -8.06 5.33
N ARG A 56 -15.12 -8.55 4.13
CA ARG A 56 -14.57 -9.80 3.59
C ARG A 56 -13.25 -9.63 2.87
N ALA A 57 -13.11 -8.52 2.14
CA ALA A 57 -11.92 -8.21 1.40
C ALA A 57 -11.72 -6.70 1.25
N MET A 58 -10.48 -6.24 1.34
CA MET A 58 -10.09 -4.87 1.01
C MET A 58 -8.74 -4.84 0.29
N VAL A 59 -8.58 -3.86 -0.57
CA VAL A 59 -7.34 -3.50 -1.26
C VAL A 59 -6.93 -2.11 -0.83
N VAL A 60 -5.69 -1.96 -0.39
CA VAL A 60 -5.10 -0.68 0.02
C VAL A 60 -3.90 -0.39 -0.84
N THR A 61 -3.94 0.71 -1.58
CA THR A 61 -2.84 1.15 -2.45
C THR A 61 -2.28 2.49 -2.00
N GLY A 62 -1.09 2.82 -2.47
CA GLY A 62 -0.42 4.10 -2.18
C GLY A 62 1.10 3.97 -2.12
N ALA A 63 1.78 5.10 -2.01
CA ALA A 63 3.24 5.16 -2.02
C ALA A 63 3.89 4.25 -0.96
N PRO A 64 5.09 3.71 -1.22
CA PRO A 64 5.82 2.91 -0.25
C PRO A 64 6.25 3.74 0.96
N GLY A 65 6.35 3.10 2.13
CA GLY A 65 6.90 3.72 3.34
C GLY A 65 6.05 4.84 3.95
N VAL A 66 4.73 4.85 3.72
CA VAL A 66 3.79 5.84 4.29
C VAL A 66 3.06 5.37 5.54
N GLY A 67 3.20 4.09 5.92
CA GLY A 67 2.60 3.53 7.14
C GLY A 67 1.42 2.59 6.92
N LYS A 68 1.12 2.16 5.68
CA LYS A 68 0.02 1.22 5.37
C LYS A 68 0.08 -0.03 6.25
N THR A 69 1.16 -0.78 6.07
CA THR A 69 1.40 -2.04 6.79
C THR A 69 1.36 -1.84 8.29
N TYR A 70 2.07 -0.82 8.80
CA TYR A 70 2.11 -0.52 10.22
C TYR A 70 0.70 -0.30 10.82
N THR A 71 -0.16 0.44 10.13
CA THR A 71 -1.53 0.68 10.59
C THR A 71 -2.35 -0.61 10.68
N VAL A 72 -2.22 -1.48 9.67
CA VAL A 72 -2.93 -2.77 9.64
C VAL A 72 -2.39 -3.70 10.73
N GLU A 73 -1.07 -3.85 10.85
CA GLU A 73 -0.41 -4.69 11.87
C GLU A 73 -0.83 -4.30 13.28
N GLN A 74 -0.75 -3.03 13.63
CA GLN A 74 -1.11 -2.55 14.97
C GLN A 74 -2.54 -2.91 15.36
N ILE A 75 -3.47 -2.87 14.41
CA ILE A 75 -4.87 -3.22 14.67
C ILE A 75 -5.03 -4.73 14.84
N LEU A 76 -4.36 -5.52 14.00
CA LEU A 76 -4.45 -6.98 14.09
C LEU A 76 -3.81 -7.51 15.36
N GLU A 77 -2.62 -7.01 15.73
CA GLU A 77 -1.94 -7.37 16.97
C GLU A 77 -2.77 -7.06 18.23
N HIS A 78 -3.42 -5.89 18.27
CA HIS A 78 -4.26 -5.49 19.40
C HIS A 78 -5.62 -6.20 19.42
N SER A 79 -6.04 -6.80 18.32
CA SER A 79 -7.34 -7.49 18.24
C SER A 79 -7.30 -8.95 18.69
N GLU A 80 -6.11 -9.51 18.88
CA GLU A 80 -5.87 -10.90 19.27
C GLU A 80 -6.52 -11.95 18.35
N VAL A 81 -6.94 -11.55 17.13
CA VAL A 81 -7.50 -12.50 16.16
C VAL A 81 -6.39 -13.26 15.44
N PRO A 82 -6.60 -14.53 15.08
CA PRO A 82 -5.66 -15.26 14.25
C PRO A 82 -5.47 -14.54 12.90
N HIS A 83 -4.26 -14.15 12.60
CA HIS A 83 -3.91 -13.49 11.35
C HIS A 83 -2.56 -13.94 10.84
N GLU A 84 -2.34 -13.79 9.53
CA GLU A 84 -1.07 -14.02 8.88
C GLU A 84 -0.75 -12.87 7.93
N ILE A 85 0.47 -12.38 7.99
CA ILE A 85 0.96 -11.32 7.09
C ILE A 85 2.06 -11.90 6.22
N VAL A 86 1.71 -12.14 4.96
CA VAL A 86 2.64 -12.66 3.96
C VAL A 86 3.31 -11.50 3.25
N ARG A 87 4.65 -11.48 3.27
CA ARG A 87 5.48 -10.54 2.53
C ARG A 87 6.32 -11.28 1.50
N GLY A 88 6.39 -10.73 0.30
CA GLY A 88 7.21 -11.28 -0.77
C GLY A 88 6.47 -12.26 -1.67
N SER A 89 7.09 -13.41 -1.99
CA SER A 89 6.57 -14.32 -3.00
C SER A 89 5.71 -15.44 -2.40
N LEU A 90 4.57 -15.73 -3.04
CA LEU A 90 3.64 -16.77 -2.65
C LEU A 90 3.13 -17.50 -3.91
N SER A 91 3.20 -18.83 -3.94
CA SER A 91 2.64 -19.63 -5.03
C SER A 91 1.14 -19.87 -4.83
N ALA A 92 0.43 -20.21 -5.90
CA ALA A 92 -0.99 -20.56 -5.85
C ALA A 92 -1.30 -21.68 -4.82
N LEU A 93 -0.46 -22.70 -4.77
CA LEU A 93 -0.63 -23.80 -3.81
C LEU A 93 -0.49 -23.33 -2.36
N HIS A 94 0.55 -22.52 -2.07
CA HIS A 94 0.73 -21.98 -0.72
C HIS A 94 -0.39 -21.01 -0.33
N LEU A 95 -0.88 -20.20 -1.28
CA LEU A 95 -2.07 -19.36 -1.04
C LEU A 95 -3.29 -20.21 -0.67
N TYR A 96 -3.52 -21.33 -1.39
CA TYR A 96 -4.62 -22.23 -1.11
C TYR A 96 -4.52 -22.85 0.29
N MET A 97 -3.33 -23.35 0.66
CA MET A 97 -3.07 -23.92 1.98
C MET A 97 -3.23 -22.89 3.10
N LEU A 98 -2.69 -21.67 2.88
CA LEU A 98 -2.86 -20.55 3.81
C LEU A 98 -4.33 -20.19 4.00
N ALA A 99 -5.08 -20.08 2.91
CA ALA A 99 -6.50 -19.78 2.95
C ALA A 99 -7.29 -20.87 3.71
N TYR A 100 -6.93 -22.14 3.59
CA TYR A 100 -7.53 -23.21 4.37
C TYR A 100 -7.28 -23.04 5.86
N ASN A 101 -6.06 -22.74 6.26
CA ASN A 101 -5.69 -22.55 7.67
C ASN A 101 -6.44 -21.37 8.31
N TYR A 102 -6.64 -20.29 7.55
CA TYR A 102 -7.31 -19.07 8.00
C TYR A 102 -8.77 -18.95 7.53
N ARG A 103 -9.42 -20.08 7.17
CA ARG A 103 -10.79 -20.08 6.61
C ARG A 103 -11.90 -19.72 7.58
N LYS A 104 -11.62 -19.71 8.88
CA LYS A 104 -12.65 -19.47 9.91
C LYS A 104 -13.06 -17.99 9.98
N PRO A 105 -14.32 -17.70 10.36
CA PRO A 105 -14.77 -16.32 10.54
C PRO A 105 -13.94 -15.57 11.57
N GLY A 106 -13.50 -14.35 11.22
CA GLY A 106 -12.66 -13.50 12.07
C GLY A 106 -11.16 -13.70 11.86
N ASN A 107 -10.73 -14.75 11.16
CA ASN A 107 -9.33 -14.88 10.76
C ASN A 107 -9.02 -13.92 9.61
N VAL A 108 -7.81 -13.38 9.57
CA VAL A 108 -7.40 -12.38 8.58
C VAL A 108 -6.11 -12.81 7.90
N ILE A 109 -6.09 -12.76 6.57
CA ILE A 109 -4.88 -12.91 5.76
C ILE A 109 -4.54 -11.54 5.17
N VAL A 110 -3.29 -11.12 5.36
CA VAL A 110 -2.75 -9.91 4.75
C VAL A 110 -1.69 -10.29 3.73
N LEU A 111 -1.87 -9.86 2.48
CA LEU A 111 -0.85 -9.93 1.45
C LEU A 111 -0.21 -8.55 1.33
N ASP A 112 1.02 -8.41 1.82
CA ASP A 112 1.76 -7.13 1.89
C ASP A 112 2.92 -7.16 0.89
N ASP A 113 2.85 -6.29 -0.12
CA ASP A 113 3.82 -6.23 -1.22
C ASP A 113 4.06 -7.61 -1.90
N ALA A 114 3.04 -8.49 -1.89
CA ALA A 114 3.07 -9.80 -2.53
C ALA A 114 2.64 -9.74 -4.01
N ASP A 115 2.99 -8.66 -4.70
CA ASP A 115 2.51 -8.33 -6.05
C ASP A 115 2.90 -9.38 -7.11
N SER A 116 3.92 -10.22 -6.84
CA SER A 116 4.29 -11.35 -7.70
C SER A 116 3.15 -12.35 -7.92
N ILE A 117 2.19 -12.43 -6.99
CA ILE A 117 1.02 -13.31 -7.05
C ILE A 117 0.12 -12.98 -8.25
N PHE A 118 0.11 -11.73 -8.69
CA PHE A 118 -0.66 -11.28 -9.85
C PHE A 118 -0.10 -11.78 -11.19
N ASN A 119 1.10 -12.41 -11.19
CA ASN A 119 1.69 -13.04 -12.37
C ASN A 119 1.27 -14.53 -12.54
N ASP A 120 0.59 -15.09 -11.56
CA ASP A 120 0.15 -16.49 -11.52
C ASP A 120 -1.38 -16.56 -11.71
N GLU A 121 -1.83 -17.10 -12.83
CA GLU A 121 -3.26 -17.19 -13.17
C GLU A 121 -4.04 -18.08 -12.18
N ASP A 122 -3.43 -19.15 -11.69
CA ASP A 122 -4.06 -20.03 -10.68
C ASP A 122 -4.25 -19.26 -9.36
N ALA A 123 -3.23 -18.52 -8.94
CA ALA A 123 -3.31 -17.69 -7.75
C ALA A 123 -4.38 -16.61 -7.89
N LEU A 124 -4.47 -15.95 -9.06
CA LEU A 124 -5.52 -14.96 -9.34
C LEU A 124 -6.93 -15.56 -9.26
N ASN A 125 -7.12 -16.78 -9.75
CA ASN A 125 -8.41 -17.46 -9.66
C ASN A 125 -8.76 -17.80 -8.21
N ILE A 126 -7.80 -18.23 -7.40
CA ILE A 126 -7.98 -18.43 -5.95
C ILE A 126 -8.32 -17.10 -5.27
N LEU A 127 -7.60 -16.02 -5.55
CA LEU A 127 -7.88 -14.70 -4.97
C LEU A 127 -9.30 -14.22 -5.28
N LYS A 128 -9.77 -14.39 -6.52
CA LYS A 128 -11.16 -14.05 -6.88
C LYS A 128 -12.17 -14.86 -6.08
N ALA A 129 -11.92 -16.16 -5.86
CA ALA A 129 -12.79 -17.00 -5.04
C ALA A 129 -12.77 -16.61 -3.56
N LEU A 130 -11.60 -16.25 -3.00
CA LEU A 130 -11.43 -15.78 -1.63
C LEU A 130 -12.16 -14.43 -1.38
N CYS A 131 -12.21 -13.57 -2.39
CA CYS A 131 -12.84 -12.25 -2.31
C CYS A 131 -14.29 -12.24 -2.78
N ASP A 132 -14.86 -13.39 -3.20
CA ASP A 132 -16.18 -13.43 -3.78
C ASP A 132 -17.26 -12.87 -2.85
N THR A 133 -18.28 -12.22 -3.44
CA THR A 133 -19.37 -11.56 -2.72
C THR A 133 -20.57 -12.46 -2.49
N SER A 134 -20.57 -13.69 -3.04
CA SER A 134 -21.63 -14.69 -2.82
C SER A 134 -21.79 -15.05 -1.34
N SER A 135 -22.96 -15.59 -0.98
CA SER A 135 -23.25 -16.05 0.39
C SER A 135 -22.25 -17.10 0.86
N THR A 136 -21.84 -17.98 -0.02
CA THR A 136 -20.87 -19.06 0.24
C THR A 136 -19.66 -18.88 -0.65
N ARG A 137 -18.49 -18.62 -0.05
CA ARG A 137 -17.21 -18.52 -0.77
C ARG A 137 -16.54 -19.89 -0.82
N LYS A 138 -16.76 -20.62 -1.91
CA LYS A 138 -16.13 -21.92 -2.14
C LYS A 138 -14.83 -21.74 -2.90
N VAL A 139 -13.72 -22.16 -2.28
CA VAL A 139 -12.39 -22.13 -2.87
C VAL A 139 -11.97 -23.56 -3.23
N SER A 140 -11.47 -23.76 -4.44
CA SER A 140 -11.10 -25.08 -4.94
C SER A 140 -9.72 -25.07 -5.60
N TYR A 141 -8.95 -26.15 -5.38
CA TYR A 141 -7.69 -26.42 -6.06
C TYR A 141 -7.71 -27.86 -6.59
N MET A 142 -8.10 -27.99 -7.86
CA MET A 142 -8.36 -29.30 -8.50
C MET A 142 -7.14 -29.88 -9.22
N LYS A 143 -5.94 -29.43 -8.85
CA LYS A 143 -4.68 -29.97 -9.36
C LYS A 143 -4.11 -31.00 -8.39
N GLU A 144 -3.37 -31.97 -8.93
CA GLU A 144 -2.63 -32.89 -8.07
C GLU A 144 -1.55 -32.15 -7.28
N ALA A 145 -1.58 -32.30 -5.97
CA ALA A 145 -0.61 -31.70 -5.06
C ALA A 145 -0.40 -32.64 -3.86
N PRO A 146 0.70 -33.38 -3.82
CA PRO A 146 1.00 -34.26 -2.68
C PRO A 146 0.98 -33.53 -1.35
N GLN A 147 1.41 -32.28 -1.32
CA GLN A 147 1.43 -31.43 -0.13
C GLN A 147 0.04 -31.23 0.51
N LEU A 148 -1.03 -31.22 -0.31
CA LEU A 148 -2.39 -31.12 0.22
C LEU A 148 -2.80 -32.41 0.94
N LYS A 149 -2.39 -33.56 0.41
CA LYS A 149 -2.65 -34.88 1.02
C LYS A 149 -1.86 -35.01 2.34
N GLU A 150 -0.59 -34.62 2.34
CA GLU A 150 0.27 -34.66 3.53
C GLU A 150 -0.24 -33.76 4.66
N ALA A 151 -0.82 -32.62 4.30
CA ALA A 151 -1.37 -31.65 5.26
C ALA A 151 -2.86 -31.89 5.60
N ASP A 152 -3.47 -32.96 5.09
CA ASP A 152 -4.91 -33.26 5.23
C ASP A 152 -5.83 -32.09 4.81
N ILE A 153 -5.45 -31.41 3.71
CA ILE A 153 -6.20 -30.29 3.17
C ILE A 153 -7.06 -30.78 2.00
N PRO A 154 -8.39 -30.59 2.06
CA PRO A 154 -9.29 -31.00 0.98
C PRO A 154 -9.09 -30.16 -0.28
N GLN A 155 -9.45 -30.69 -1.45
CA GLN A 155 -9.39 -29.99 -2.74
C GLN A 155 -10.42 -28.83 -2.85
N SER A 156 -11.33 -28.70 -1.91
CA SER A 156 -12.33 -27.63 -1.86
C SER A 156 -12.78 -27.37 -0.44
N PHE A 157 -12.95 -26.11 -0.06
CA PHE A 157 -13.45 -25.71 1.25
C PHE A 157 -14.22 -24.38 1.16
N GLU A 158 -14.95 -24.06 2.22
CA GLU A 158 -15.57 -22.73 2.38
C GLU A 158 -14.61 -21.79 3.12
N PHE A 159 -14.45 -20.59 2.58
CA PHE A 159 -13.64 -19.54 3.18
C PHE A 159 -14.53 -18.46 3.81
N ASN A 160 -14.42 -18.28 5.11
CA ASN A 160 -15.18 -17.29 5.88
C ASN A 160 -14.27 -16.25 6.56
N GLY A 161 -12.96 -16.33 6.32
CA GLY A 161 -11.98 -15.33 6.75
C GLY A 161 -12.06 -14.02 5.96
N ALA A 162 -11.18 -13.08 6.28
CA ALA A 162 -11.01 -11.82 5.56
C ALA A 162 -9.67 -11.75 4.84
N MET A 163 -9.65 -11.02 3.71
CA MET A 163 -8.46 -10.77 2.90
C MET A 163 -8.12 -9.27 2.90
N ILE A 164 -6.88 -8.93 3.18
CA ILE A 164 -6.35 -7.57 3.09
C ILE A 164 -5.18 -7.58 2.11
N PHE A 165 -5.26 -6.76 1.07
CA PHE A 165 -4.18 -6.55 0.11
C PHE A 165 -3.55 -5.20 0.35
N ILE A 166 -2.24 -5.16 0.55
CA ILE A 166 -1.45 -3.94 0.64
C ILE A 166 -0.48 -3.95 -0.54
N SER A 167 -0.59 -2.96 -1.41
CA SER A 167 0.24 -2.85 -2.61
C SER A 167 0.73 -1.43 -2.83
N ASN A 168 1.87 -1.33 -3.53
CA ASN A 168 2.38 -0.07 -4.05
C ASN A 168 1.93 0.19 -5.50
N LEU A 169 1.24 -0.77 -6.12
CA LEU A 169 0.70 -0.65 -7.48
C LEU A 169 -0.60 0.18 -7.46
N ASP A 170 -0.75 1.03 -8.44
CA ASP A 170 -1.98 1.78 -8.68
C ASP A 170 -2.93 0.95 -9.56
N PHE A 171 -3.80 0.15 -8.94
CA PHE A 171 -4.73 -0.73 -9.63
C PHE A 171 -5.68 0.06 -10.55
N GLN A 172 -6.11 1.25 -10.12
CA GLN A 172 -7.02 2.08 -10.91
C GLN A 172 -6.37 2.52 -12.22
N THR A 173 -5.11 2.97 -12.18
CA THR A 173 -4.37 3.34 -13.40
C THR A 173 -4.24 2.16 -14.35
N PHE A 174 -3.95 0.94 -13.86
CA PHE A 174 -3.87 -0.25 -14.71
C PHE A 174 -5.21 -0.59 -15.37
N VAL A 175 -6.31 -0.43 -14.65
CA VAL A 175 -7.67 -0.66 -15.19
C VAL A 175 -8.02 0.41 -16.22
N ASP A 176 -7.79 1.69 -15.93
CA ASP A 176 -8.11 2.82 -16.80
C ASP A 176 -7.31 2.78 -18.12
N GLU A 177 -6.05 2.38 -18.07
CA GLU A 177 -5.22 2.23 -19.25
C GLU A 177 -5.61 1.05 -20.14
N GLY A 178 -6.17 -0.01 -19.57
CA GLY A 178 -6.70 -1.19 -20.28
C GLY A 178 -5.68 -1.97 -21.12
N LYS A 179 -4.40 -1.59 -21.07
CA LYS A 179 -3.32 -2.13 -21.93
C LYS A 179 -2.56 -3.28 -21.30
N ASN A 180 -2.74 -3.51 -20.03
CA ASN A 180 -2.03 -4.52 -19.27
C ASN A 180 -2.88 -5.80 -19.19
N LYS A 181 -2.25 -6.97 -19.37
CA LYS A 181 -2.89 -8.29 -19.21
C LYS A 181 -3.52 -8.47 -17.82
N TYR A 182 -3.07 -7.71 -16.82
CA TYR A 182 -3.57 -7.74 -15.45
C TYR A 182 -4.78 -6.85 -15.19
N ALA A 183 -5.11 -5.91 -16.10
CA ALA A 183 -6.20 -4.95 -15.92
C ALA A 183 -7.52 -5.64 -15.55
N GLN A 184 -7.91 -6.69 -16.26
CA GLN A 184 -9.13 -7.46 -15.98
C GLN A 184 -9.11 -8.14 -14.60
N HIS A 185 -7.92 -8.59 -14.13
CA HIS A 185 -7.79 -9.22 -12.82
C HIS A 185 -7.88 -8.18 -11.70
N PHE A 186 -7.25 -7.00 -11.88
CA PHE A 186 -7.38 -5.90 -10.92
C PHE A 186 -8.81 -5.38 -10.85
N GLU A 187 -9.48 -5.20 -12.00
CA GLU A 187 -10.90 -4.83 -12.04
C GLU A 187 -11.76 -5.85 -11.29
N ALA A 188 -11.52 -7.15 -11.52
CA ALA A 188 -12.25 -8.22 -10.84
C ALA A 188 -11.99 -8.26 -9.32
N LEU A 189 -10.79 -7.94 -8.84
CA LEU A 189 -10.48 -7.83 -7.42
C LEU A 189 -11.09 -6.57 -6.80
N MET A 190 -10.98 -5.43 -7.47
CA MET A 190 -11.58 -4.17 -7.03
C MET A 190 -13.10 -4.26 -6.92
N SER A 191 -13.78 -4.95 -7.85
CA SER A 191 -15.22 -5.15 -7.81
C SER A 191 -15.71 -6.04 -6.65
N ARG A 192 -14.82 -6.89 -6.09
CA ARG A 192 -15.11 -7.83 -5.00
C ARG A 192 -14.60 -7.38 -3.65
N SER A 193 -13.86 -6.28 -3.60
CA SER A 193 -13.21 -5.76 -2.38
C SER A 193 -13.52 -4.28 -2.19
N LEU A 194 -13.34 -3.80 -0.98
CA LEU A 194 -13.32 -2.36 -0.72
C LEU A 194 -11.95 -1.82 -1.13
N TYR A 195 -11.92 -0.92 -2.10
CA TYR A 195 -10.69 -0.33 -2.62
C TYR A 195 -10.41 1.01 -1.95
N LEU A 196 -9.27 1.12 -1.30
CA LEU A 196 -8.79 2.35 -0.66
C LEU A 196 -7.46 2.77 -1.29
N ASP A 197 -7.51 3.82 -2.08
CA ASP A 197 -6.32 4.52 -2.55
C ASP A 197 -5.95 5.64 -1.56
N LEU A 198 -4.76 5.57 -0.98
CA LEU A 198 -4.26 6.59 -0.05
C LEU A 198 -3.83 7.88 -0.76
N ARG A 199 -3.79 7.91 -2.09
CA ARG A 199 -3.48 9.10 -2.93
C ARG A 199 -2.22 9.87 -2.54
N LEU A 200 -1.19 9.15 -2.09
CA LEU A 200 0.12 9.72 -1.78
C LEU A 200 1.05 9.58 -2.99
N HIS A 201 0.66 10.16 -4.11
CA HIS A 201 1.41 10.08 -5.37
C HIS A 201 2.29 11.31 -5.61
N ASP A 202 1.93 12.45 -5.02
CA ASP A 202 2.66 13.70 -5.13
C ASP A 202 3.70 13.81 -4.00
N ARG A 203 4.90 14.24 -4.38
CA ARG A 203 6.01 14.47 -3.44
C ARG A 203 5.67 15.55 -2.39
N ASN A 204 4.79 16.50 -2.73
CA ASN A 204 4.29 17.48 -1.77
C ASN A 204 3.46 16.82 -0.67
N GLU A 205 2.51 15.98 -1.06
CA GLU A 205 1.64 15.25 -0.14
C GLU A 205 2.45 14.31 0.76
N LEU A 206 3.41 13.57 0.18
CA LEU A 206 4.36 12.75 0.94
C LEU A 206 5.11 13.57 1.98
N GLY A 207 5.59 14.77 1.61
CA GLY A 207 6.32 15.64 2.52
C GLY A 207 5.46 16.14 3.69
N VAL A 208 4.23 16.54 3.42
CA VAL A 208 3.27 16.96 4.45
C VAL A 208 2.99 15.79 5.42
N TRP A 209 2.78 14.59 4.87
CA TRP A 209 2.50 13.39 5.67
C TRP A 209 3.70 12.97 6.53
N VAL A 210 4.89 12.85 5.94
CA VAL A 210 6.10 12.44 6.67
C VAL A 210 6.44 13.44 7.76
N ASN A 211 6.32 14.74 7.48
CA ASN A 211 6.51 15.80 8.49
C ASN A 211 5.49 15.67 9.62
N HIS A 212 4.22 15.41 9.31
CA HIS A 212 3.20 15.21 10.33
C HIS A 212 3.51 14.01 11.24
N ILE A 213 3.83 12.87 10.66
CA ILE A 213 4.19 11.66 11.42
C ILE A 213 5.45 11.89 12.27
N ALA A 214 6.45 12.56 11.71
CA ALA A 214 7.68 12.89 12.41
C ALA A 214 7.43 13.86 13.60
N SER A 215 6.62 14.89 13.37
CA SER A 215 6.28 15.89 14.40
C SER A 215 5.42 15.32 15.53
N ALA A 216 4.65 14.25 15.27
CA ALA A 216 3.91 13.54 16.31
C ALA A 216 4.82 12.81 17.32
N GLY A 217 6.12 12.72 17.03
CA GLY A 217 7.16 12.24 17.96
C GLY A 217 7.21 10.71 18.17
N ARG A 218 6.16 9.96 17.84
CA ARG A 218 6.07 8.51 18.10
C ARG A 218 7.20 7.71 17.45
N ILE A 219 7.69 8.12 16.28
CA ILE A 219 8.84 7.45 15.63
C ILE A 219 10.12 7.76 16.40
N PHE A 220 10.32 9.00 16.83
CA PHE A 220 11.48 9.37 17.61
C PHE A 220 11.53 8.63 18.96
N ASP A 221 10.36 8.46 19.60
CA ASP A 221 10.25 7.72 20.85
C ASP A 221 10.55 6.23 20.64
N ARG A 222 9.98 5.63 19.61
CA ARG A 222 10.25 4.22 19.25
C ARG A 222 11.71 3.96 18.89
N GLU A 223 12.34 4.89 18.20
CA GLU A 223 13.74 4.80 17.78
C GLU A 223 14.71 5.31 18.88
N ASP A 224 14.24 5.66 20.07
CA ASP A 224 15.03 6.21 21.19
C ASP A 224 15.91 7.39 20.77
N VAL A 225 15.35 8.32 19.97
CA VAL A 225 16.08 9.49 19.49
C VAL A 225 16.15 10.57 20.57
N PRO A 226 17.35 11.00 20.99
CA PRO A 226 17.53 12.09 21.96
C PRO A 226 16.83 13.38 21.51
N ASN A 227 16.23 14.10 22.45
CA ASN A 227 15.42 15.29 22.15
C ASN A 227 16.19 16.35 21.34
N HIS A 228 17.50 16.54 21.62
CA HIS A 228 18.32 17.52 20.93
C HIS A 228 18.54 17.21 19.42
N LEU A 229 18.38 15.95 19.00
CA LEU A 229 18.51 15.52 17.59
C LEU A 229 17.19 15.60 16.81
N ARG A 230 16.03 15.63 17.46
CA ARG A 230 14.71 15.58 16.80
C ARG A 230 14.48 16.79 15.89
N THR A 231 14.72 18.00 16.39
CA THR A 231 14.56 19.23 15.60
C THR A 231 15.54 19.31 14.42
N PRO A 232 16.84 19.00 14.57
CA PRO A 232 17.76 18.91 13.42
C PRO A 232 17.30 17.90 12.35
N ILE A 233 16.81 16.71 12.73
CA ILE A 233 16.32 15.72 11.77
C ILE A 233 15.10 16.25 11.01
N LEU A 234 14.15 16.88 11.67
CA LEU A 234 12.99 17.52 11.03
C LEU A 234 13.41 18.63 10.07
N SER A 235 14.38 19.46 10.48
CA SER A 235 14.94 20.50 9.63
C SER A 235 15.60 19.94 8.38
N PHE A 236 16.38 18.88 8.51
CA PHE A 236 17.01 18.19 7.38
C PHE A 236 15.98 17.65 6.38
N LEU A 237 14.93 16.97 6.88
CA LEU A 237 13.82 16.46 6.04
C LEU A 237 13.16 17.59 5.27
N SER A 238 12.86 18.73 5.92
CA SER A 238 12.19 19.86 5.31
C SER A 238 13.08 20.53 4.27
N THR A 239 14.35 20.78 4.60
CA THR A 239 15.31 21.45 3.72
C THR A 239 15.63 20.63 2.47
N HIS A 240 15.81 19.32 2.62
CA HIS A 240 16.18 18.41 1.53
C HIS A 240 15.01 17.67 0.91
N ARG A 241 13.77 18.08 1.20
CA ARG A 241 12.54 17.43 0.73
C ARG A 241 12.53 17.11 -0.76
N ASN A 242 13.04 18.00 -1.60
CA ASN A 242 13.05 17.83 -3.05
C ASN A 242 14.24 17.01 -3.55
N ASP A 243 15.31 16.95 -2.78
CA ASP A 243 16.58 16.31 -3.16
C ASP A 243 16.69 14.88 -2.63
N LEU A 244 15.91 14.51 -1.63
CA LEU A 244 15.90 13.15 -1.11
C LEU A 244 15.58 12.13 -2.22
N ARG A 245 16.31 11.01 -2.27
CA ARG A 245 16.04 9.90 -3.21
C ARG A 245 14.66 9.30 -2.97
N GLU A 246 14.33 9.10 -1.70
CA GLU A 246 13.04 8.62 -1.21
C GLU A 246 12.54 9.56 -0.11
N LEU A 247 11.29 9.97 -0.19
CA LEU A 247 10.62 10.76 0.84
C LEU A 247 9.57 9.88 1.51
N SER A 248 9.93 9.28 2.64
CA SER A 248 9.10 8.27 3.33
C SER A 248 9.43 8.21 4.82
N ILE A 249 8.59 7.51 5.59
CA ILE A 249 8.87 7.19 7.00
C ILE A 249 10.15 6.34 7.12
N ARG A 250 10.46 5.48 6.13
CA ARG A 250 11.71 4.72 6.11
C ARG A 250 12.94 5.64 6.06
N THR A 251 12.86 6.74 5.31
CA THR A 251 13.94 7.74 5.28
C THR A 251 14.09 8.45 6.62
N LEU A 252 12.99 8.78 7.30
CA LEU A 252 13.04 9.31 8.67
C LEU A 252 13.75 8.34 9.63
N MET A 253 13.44 7.04 9.58
CA MET A 253 14.10 6.03 10.41
C MET A 253 15.61 5.93 10.12
N LYS A 254 16.00 5.97 8.84
CA LYS A 254 17.43 6.01 8.44
C LYS A 254 18.14 7.23 9.03
N LEU A 255 17.50 8.40 8.99
CA LEU A 255 18.04 9.64 9.60
C LEU A 255 18.18 9.50 11.11
N CYS A 256 17.21 8.90 11.79
CA CYS A 256 17.28 8.63 13.22
C CYS A 256 18.50 7.75 13.56
N GLY A 257 18.72 6.66 12.82
CA GLY A 257 19.88 5.79 13.01
C GLY A 257 21.20 6.52 12.80
N LEU A 258 21.34 7.25 11.67
CA LEU A 258 22.55 8.03 11.38
C LEU A 258 22.86 9.08 12.44
N ALA A 259 21.82 9.79 12.92
CA ALA A 259 21.98 10.85 13.91
C ALA A 259 22.39 10.30 15.29
N LYS A 260 21.89 9.12 15.67
CA LYS A 260 22.30 8.45 16.92
C LYS A 260 23.74 7.95 16.87
N ASP A 261 24.11 7.29 15.75
CA ASP A 261 25.44 6.69 15.60
C ASP A 261 26.55 7.73 15.43
N ASN A 262 26.27 8.83 14.74
CA ASN A 262 27.25 9.85 14.37
C ASN A 262 26.74 11.27 14.61
N PRO A 263 26.46 11.69 15.86
CA PRO A 263 25.82 12.98 16.15
C PRO A 263 26.53 14.20 15.55
N ALA A 264 27.85 14.14 15.44
CA ALA A 264 28.65 15.25 14.89
C ALA A 264 28.66 15.34 13.36
N ARG A 265 28.38 14.22 12.64
CA ARG A 265 28.57 14.16 11.19
C ARG A 265 27.37 13.62 10.41
N TRP A 266 26.29 13.25 11.08
CA TRP A 266 25.13 12.58 10.45
C TRP A 266 24.55 13.37 9.27
N GLU A 267 24.50 14.70 9.33
CA GLU A 267 23.95 15.51 8.24
C GLU A 267 24.76 15.37 6.95
N SER A 268 26.11 15.42 7.06
CA SER A 268 26.98 15.24 5.90
C SER A 268 26.87 13.82 5.32
N ILE A 269 26.77 12.82 6.18
CA ILE A 269 26.57 11.42 5.78
C ILE A 269 25.19 11.24 5.12
N ALA A 270 24.13 11.76 5.73
CA ALA A 270 22.78 11.71 5.21
C ALA A 270 22.67 12.38 3.85
N ARG A 271 23.33 13.53 3.65
CA ARG A 271 23.36 14.23 2.36
C ARG A 271 23.95 13.34 1.26
N VAL A 272 25.07 12.68 1.52
CA VAL A 272 25.70 11.79 0.52
C VAL A 272 24.85 10.55 0.23
N LEU A 273 24.28 9.91 1.27
CA LEU A 273 23.59 8.64 1.12
C LEU A 273 22.15 8.77 0.67
N LEU A 274 21.45 9.81 1.11
CA LEU A 274 19.98 9.90 0.98
C LEU A 274 19.51 10.95 -0.03
N THR A 275 20.39 11.88 -0.47
CA THR A 275 19.99 12.85 -1.51
C THR A 275 20.44 12.42 -2.91
N ARG A 276 19.75 12.98 -3.92
CA ARG A 276 20.16 12.90 -5.33
C ARG A 276 21.28 13.92 -5.52
N THR A 277 22.46 13.48 -5.91
CA THR A 277 23.56 14.34 -6.37
C THR A 277 23.30 14.78 -7.79
#